data_fd0863dd6ab1e015d365465485714272
#
_entry.id   fd0863dd6ab1e015d365465485714272
#
_cell.length_a   1.000
_cell.length_b   1.000
_cell.length_c   1.000
_cell.angle_alpha   90.00
_cell.angle_beta   90.00
_cell.angle_gamma   90.00
#
_symmetry.space_group_name_H-M   'P 1'
#
loop_
_entity.id
_entity.type
_entity.pdbx_description
1 polymer ?
#
loop_
_entity_poly.entity_id
_entity_poly.type
_entity_poly.pdbx_seq_one_letter_code
_entity_poly.pdbx_strand_id
1 'polypeptide(L)'
;PAGIKTMNGDINDCEQKVYIEFAKEIDEYIAKKYPDLVSRSISIRADSMEKRLCVNDGFDSYSLVPRSFVYVFLTAEAKDGTNVELYKVFGGRGFFTEVFSYPDELFGGIDVLYENLMKKAEGIYADAGYRDVVMHPNLAGILAHEAVGHTVEADLVLGGSVAAHCMNKQVASELITMVDFAHTLPDGSSAPLPVLVDDEGTPAEDAILIKDGILRGYMNSRESAEHFGVKPQGNARAYAFSDEPLIRMRNTAILPGKDKLEDMIASIDDGYFLTETNNGQADTTG
;
A
#
# COMPACT_ATOMS: atom_id res chain seq x y z
N PRO A 1 -1.56 -21.57 18.60
CA PRO A 1 -0.58 -20.87 17.80
C PRO A 1 -1.10 -20.85 16.39
N ALA A 2 -1.43 -19.65 15.91
CA ALA A 2 -1.78 -19.45 14.51
C ALA A 2 -0.58 -19.92 13.69
N GLY A 3 -0.82 -20.77 12.70
CA GLY A 3 0.24 -21.40 11.94
C GLY A 3 1.08 -20.38 11.19
N ILE A 4 2.29 -20.17 11.68
CA ILE A 4 3.30 -19.43 10.97
C ILE A 4 3.78 -20.34 9.84
N LYS A 5 3.59 -19.93 8.61
CA LYS A 5 4.27 -20.57 7.48
C LYS A 5 5.76 -20.26 7.66
N THR A 6 6.55 -21.26 8.01
CA THR A 6 8.00 -21.13 8.05
C THR A 6 8.46 -20.79 6.64
N MET A 7 9.00 -19.60 6.43
CA MET A 7 9.69 -19.26 5.20
C MET A 7 11.09 -19.85 5.29
N ASN A 8 11.48 -20.63 4.30
CA ASN A 8 12.81 -21.23 4.21
C ASN A 8 13.71 -20.23 3.48
N GLY A 9 14.50 -19.48 4.21
CA GLY A 9 15.50 -18.56 3.64
C GLY A 9 16.12 -17.70 4.73
N ASP A 10 17.36 -17.34 4.56
CA ASP A 10 18.07 -16.35 5.35
C ASP A 10 18.13 -15.05 4.56
N ILE A 11 18.05 -13.90 5.24
CA ILE A 11 18.23 -12.57 4.62
C ILE A 11 19.57 -12.47 3.89
N ASN A 12 20.54 -13.27 4.25
CA ASN A 12 21.86 -13.38 3.62
C ASN A 12 21.93 -14.47 2.54
N ASP A 13 20.80 -15.06 2.15
CA ASP A 13 20.73 -16.19 1.22
C ASP A 13 21.07 -15.80 -0.24
N CYS A 14 21.20 -14.50 -0.48
CA CYS A 14 21.50 -13.95 -1.80
C CYS A 14 22.81 -13.14 -1.75
N GLU A 15 23.84 -13.60 -2.45
CA GLU A 15 25.07 -12.84 -2.60
C GLU A 15 24.79 -11.49 -3.29
N GLN A 16 25.47 -10.42 -2.89
CA GLN A 16 25.34 -9.09 -3.51
C GLN A 16 25.48 -9.12 -5.02
N LYS A 17 26.26 -10.03 -5.55
CA LYS A 17 26.46 -10.24 -6.98
C LYS A 17 25.16 -10.55 -7.71
N VAL A 18 24.25 -11.33 -7.10
CA VAL A 18 22.95 -11.70 -7.70
C VAL A 18 22.09 -10.47 -7.92
N TYR A 19 22.00 -9.57 -6.94
CA TYR A 19 21.27 -8.31 -7.08
C TYR A 19 21.85 -7.42 -8.19
N ILE A 20 23.20 -7.36 -8.28
CA ILE A 20 23.89 -6.54 -9.29
C ILE A 20 23.63 -7.11 -10.69
N GLU A 21 23.73 -8.42 -10.87
CA GLU A 21 23.50 -9.07 -12.16
C GLU A 21 22.04 -8.92 -12.58
N PHE A 22 21.10 -9.11 -11.68
CA PHE A 22 19.69 -8.90 -11.92
C PHE A 22 19.37 -7.47 -12.38
N ALA A 23 19.93 -6.46 -11.68
CA ALA A 23 19.73 -5.05 -12.05
C ALA A 23 20.39 -4.71 -13.41
N LYS A 24 21.56 -5.27 -13.70
CA LYS A 24 22.26 -5.05 -14.98
C LYS A 24 21.48 -5.61 -16.16
N GLU A 25 20.90 -6.77 -16.03
CA GLU A 25 20.12 -7.37 -17.12
C GLU A 25 18.87 -6.54 -17.44
N ILE A 26 18.20 -6.00 -16.41
CA ILE A 26 17.10 -5.04 -16.59
C ILE A 26 17.60 -3.77 -17.27
N ASP A 27 18.74 -3.20 -16.83
CA ASP A 27 19.31 -2.00 -17.42
C ASP A 27 19.68 -2.20 -18.89
N GLU A 28 20.30 -3.32 -19.23
CA GLU A 28 20.65 -3.67 -20.61
C GLU A 28 19.40 -3.82 -21.48
N TYR A 29 18.33 -4.45 -20.97
CA TYR A 29 17.07 -4.54 -21.67
C TYR A 29 16.49 -3.17 -22.00
N ILE A 30 16.41 -2.29 -21.00
CA ILE A 30 15.88 -0.94 -21.17
C ILE A 30 16.74 -0.13 -22.13
N ALA A 31 18.06 -0.16 -21.95
CA ALA A 31 19.01 0.58 -22.78
C ALA A 31 18.91 0.19 -24.28
N LYS A 32 18.76 -1.11 -24.53
CA LYS A 32 18.65 -1.65 -25.89
C LYS A 32 17.32 -1.32 -26.56
N LYS A 33 16.22 -1.42 -25.79
CA LYS A 33 14.87 -1.29 -26.32
C LYS A 33 14.38 0.16 -26.39
N TYR A 34 14.83 1.01 -25.46
CA TYR A 34 14.38 2.38 -25.28
C TYR A 34 15.55 3.37 -25.19
N PRO A 35 16.33 3.52 -26.30
CA PRO A 35 17.55 4.33 -26.31
C PRO A 35 17.29 5.82 -26.16
N ASP A 36 16.06 6.29 -26.39
CA ASP A 36 15.69 7.71 -26.38
C ASP A 36 15.31 8.22 -24.97
N LEU A 37 15.37 7.37 -23.94
CA LEU A 37 15.14 7.81 -22.57
C LEU A 37 16.23 8.78 -22.10
N VAL A 38 15.81 9.86 -21.46
CA VAL A 38 16.72 10.84 -20.82
C VAL A 38 17.49 10.20 -19.68
N SER A 39 16.80 9.38 -18.88
CA SER A 39 17.38 8.69 -17.73
C SER A 39 16.59 7.41 -17.40
N ARG A 40 17.31 6.46 -16.80
CA ARG A 40 16.71 5.29 -16.17
C ARG A 40 17.48 4.94 -14.89
N SER A 41 16.78 4.42 -13.91
CA SER A 41 17.37 3.96 -12.66
C SER A 41 16.68 2.70 -12.17
N ILE A 42 17.45 1.74 -11.72
CA ILE A 42 16.98 0.51 -11.13
C ILE A 42 17.48 0.45 -9.69
N SER A 43 16.57 0.28 -8.74
CA SER A 43 16.90 0.11 -7.33
C SER A 43 16.28 -1.17 -6.82
N ILE A 44 17.09 -2.01 -6.18
CA ILE A 44 16.63 -3.23 -5.53
C ILE A 44 16.68 -3.02 -4.02
N ARG A 45 15.57 -3.31 -3.36
CA ARG A 45 15.46 -3.30 -1.91
C ARG A 45 14.98 -4.67 -1.44
N ALA A 46 15.80 -5.32 -0.62
CA ALA A 46 15.40 -6.51 0.10
C ALA A 46 15.60 -6.24 1.60
N ASP A 47 14.56 -6.41 2.37
CA ASP A 47 14.59 -6.25 3.82
C ASP A 47 13.84 -7.39 4.51
N SER A 48 14.14 -7.60 5.78
CA SER A 48 13.45 -8.56 6.62
C SER A 48 13.17 -7.93 7.97
N MET A 49 11.89 -7.86 8.33
CA MET A 49 11.49 -7.44 9.65
C MET A 49 11.36 -8.66 10.56
N GLU A 50 12.31 -8.80 11.46
CA GLU A 50 12.30 -9.84 12.50
C GLU A 50 11.94 -9.20 13.84
N LYS A 51 10.88 -9.71 14.49
CA LYS A 51 10.40 -9.21 15.77
C LYS A 51 10.16 -10.36 16.74
N ARG A 52 10.63 -10.19 17.97
CA ARG A 52 10.22 -11.00 19.11
C ARG A 52 9.67 -10.09 20.20
N LEU A 53 8.42 -10.34 20.60
CA LEU A 53 7.73 -9.62 21.64
C LEU A 53 7.50 -10.55 22.85
N CYS A 54 8.01 -10.15 24.03
CA CYS A 54 7.77 -10.82 25.29
C CYS A 54 7.14 -9.81 26.26
N VAL A 55 5.99 -10.14 26.83
CA VAL A 55 5.31 -9.31 27.84
C VAL A 55 5.18 -10.07 29.16
N ASN A 56 5.06 -9.30 30.27
CA ASN A 56 5.17 -9.83 31.63
C ASN A 56 4.11 -10.87 32.00
N ASP A 57 2.97 -10.93 31.29
CA ASP A 57 1.89 -11.90 31.53
C ASP A 57 2.14 -13.28 30.85
N GLY A 58 3.37 -13.51 30.39
CA GLY A 58 3.78 -14.78 29.78
C GLY A 58 3.49 -14.86 28.28
N PHE A 59 3.12 -13.76 27.63
CA PHE A 59 2.97 -13.73 26.19
C PHE A 59 4.33 -13.64 25.49
N ASP A 60 4.56 -14.52 24.52
CA ASP A 60 5.77 -14.55 23.68
C ASP A 60 5.33 -14.75 22.22
N SER A 61 5.70 -13.84 21.35
CA SER A 61 5.46 -13.95 19.91
C SER A 61 6.73 -13.69 19.12
N TYR A 62 6.81 -14.34 17.97
CA TYR A 62 7.88 -14.17 16.99
C TYR A 62 7.27 -13.96 15.60
N SER A 63 7.78 -13.00 14.87
CA SER A 63 7.41 -12.79 13.49
C SER A 63 8.63 -12.48 12.62
N LEU A 64 8.63 -12.99 11.39
CA LEU A 64 9.60 -12.72 10.35
C LEU A 64 8.86 -12.39 9.07
N VAL A 65 9.05 -11.19 8.56
CA VAL A 65 8.37 -10.68 7.33
C VAL A 65 9.43 -10.18 6.36
N PRO A 66 9.98 -11.06 5.51
CA PRO A 66 10.86 -10.63 4.42
C PRO A 66 10.07 -9.97 3.31
N ARG A 67 10.69 -8.97 2.66
CA ARG A 67 10.12 -8.24 1.53
C ARG A 67 11.22 -7.93 0.52
N SER A 68 10.90 -8.05 -0.76
CA SER A 68 11.83 -7.77 -1.84
C SER A 68 11.14 -6.99 -2.94
N PHE A 69 11.74 -5.89 -3.35
CA PHE A 69 11.20 -4.97 -4.34
C PHE A 69 12.27 -4.56 -5.35
N VAL A 70 11.85 -4.43 -6.59
CA VAL A 70 12.62 -3.81 -7.67
C VAL A 70 11.86 -2.56 -8.13
N TYR A 71 12.50 -1.41 -7.99
CA TYR A 71 12.01 -0.12 -8.44
C TYR A 71 12.65 0.21 -9.76
N VAL A 72 11.86 0.49 -10.78
CA VAL A 72 12.34 0.94 -12.10
C VAL A 72 11.80 2.34 -12.34
N PHE A 73 12.70 3.31 -12.49
CA PHE A 73 12.40 4.71 -12.79
C PHE A 73 12.81 4.98 -14.23
N LEU A 74 11.93 5.60 -15.01
CA LEU A 74 12.18 6.02 -16.38
C LEU A 74 11.86 7.50 -16.52
N THR A 75 12.74 8.25 -17.18
CA THR A 75 12.58 9.67 -17.46
C THR A 75 12.61 9.92 -18.96
N ALA A 76 11.65 10.66 -19.46
CA ALA A 76 11.59 11.13 -20.84
C ALA A 76 11.44 12.65 -20.91
N GLU A 77 11.78 13.24 -22.05
CA GLU A 77 11.54 14.65 -22.34
C GLU A 77 10.12 14.84 -22.91
N ALA A 78 9.37 15.74 -22.33
CA ALA A 78 8.04 16.14 -22.82
C ALA A 78 8.17 17.13 -23.97
N LYS A 79 7.06 17.39 -24.70
CA LYS A 79 7.02 18.29 -25.85
C LYS A 79 7.47 19.73 -25.57
N ASP A 80 7.33 20.17 -24.33
CA ASP A 80 7.75 21.51 -23.88
C ASP A 80 9.21 21.57 -23.41
N GLY A 81 9.96 20.45 -23.53
CA GLY A 81 11.36 20.33 -23.09
C GLY A 81 11.52 20.06 -21.60
N THR A 82 10.44 19.88 -20.84
CA THR A 82 10.54 19.48 -19.45
C THR A 82 10.72 17.96 -19.31
N ASN A 83 11.37 17.53 -18.23
CA ASN A 83 11.51 16.12 -17.94
C ASN A 83 10.27 15.61 -17.20
N VAL A 84 9.75 14.48 -17.65
CA VAL A 84 8.70 13.72 -16.98
C VAL A 84 9.25 12.36 -16.55
N GLU A 85 8.85 11.93 -15.38
CA GLU A 85 9.26 10.64 -14.80
C GLU A 85 8.05 9.82 -14.41
N LEU A 86 8.15 8.52 -14.61
CA LEU A 86 7.31 7.51 -14.00
C LEU A 86 8.18 6.39 -13.42
N TYR A 87 7.65 5.71 -12.42
CA TYR A 87 8.29 4.55 -11.87
C TYR A 87 7.27 3.42 -11.67
N LYS A 88 7.79 2.20 -11.60
CA LYS A 88 7.01 1.01 -11.25
C LYS A 88 7.75 0.20 -10.20
N VAL A 89 7.00 -0.34 -9.26
CA VAL A 89 7.49 -1.24 -8.22
C VAL A 89 7.04 -2.64 -8.54
N PHE A 90 7.98 -3.57 -8.54
CA PHE A 90 7.75 -5.00 -8.68
C PHE A 90 8.13 -5.68 -7.37
N GLY A 91 7.49 -6.80 -7.05
CA GLY A 91 7.83 -7.58 -5.87
C GLY A 91 6.74 -7.63 -4.82
N GLY A 92 7.15 -7.93 -3.61
CA GLY A 92 6.23 -8.14 -2.50
C GLY A 92 6.88 -8.85 -1.32
N ARG A 93 6.09 -9.62 -0.59
CA ARG A 93 6.54 -10.39 0.54
C ARG A 93 7.29 -11.65 0.08
N GLY A 94 8.48 -11.84 0.60
CA GLY A 94 9.37 -12.98 0.34
C GLY A 94 10.82 -12.54 0.28
N PHE A 95 11.73 -13.50 0.44
CA PHE A 95 13.14 -13.30 0.13
C PHE A 95 13.33 -13.06 -1.36
N PHE A 96 14.43 -12.41 -1.75
CA PHE A 96 14.62 -11.98 -3.13
C PHE A 96 14.49 -13.14 -4.15
N THR A 97 15.12 -14.26 -3.90
CA THR A 97 15.06 -15.44 -4.76
C THR A 97 13.75 -16.21 -4.73
N GLU A 98 12.86 -15.92 -3.77
CA GLU A 98 11.50 -16.45 -3.72
C GLU A 98 10.53 -15.58 -4.54
N VAL A 99 10.79 -14.25 -4.56
CA VAL A 99 9.93 -13.28 -5.25
C VAL A 99 10.30 -13.14 -6.72
N PHE A 100 11.58 -13.24 -7.04
CA PHE A 100 12.11 -13.05 -8.39
C PHE A 100 12.91 -14.26 -8.83
N SER A 101 12.47 -14.93 -9.90
CA SER A 101 13.21 -16.04 -10.51
C SER A 101 14.16 -15.54 -11.60
N TYR A 102 13.65 -14.70 -12.49
CA TYR A 102 14.41 -14.17 -13.62
C TYR A 102 14.06 -12.72 -13.91
N PRO A 103 15.03 -11.87 -14.37
CA PRO A 103 14.79 -10.47 -14.73
C PRO A 103 13.75 -10.24 -15.82
N ASP A 104 13.65 -11.17 -16.78
CA ASP A 104 12.74 -11.07 -17.93
C ASP A 104 11.26 -11.13 -17.54
N GLU A 105 10.93 -11.66 -16.38
CA GLU A 105 9.58 -11.62 -15.80
C GLU A 105 9.06 -10.18 -15.63
N LEU A 106 9.97 -9.20 -15.48
CA LEU A 106 9.64 -7.79 -15.30
C LEU A 106 9.49 -7.02 -16.61
N PHE A 107 10.01 -7.54 -17.73
CA PHE A 107 10.11 -6.83 -19.00
C PHE A 107 8.76 -6.37 -19.53
N GLY A 108 7.73 -7.19 -19.47
CA GLY A 108 6.37 -6.80 -19.87
C GLY A 108 5.81 -5.65 -19.03
N GLY A 109 6.10 -5.65 -17.74
CA GLY A 109 5.72 -4.55 -16.84
C GLY A 109 6.50 -3.26 -17.10
N ILE A 110 7.76 -3.37 -17.51
CA ILE A 110 8.62 -2.24 -17.90
C ILE A 110 8.15 -1.66 -19.25
N ASP A 111 7.71 -2.50 -20.18
CA ASP A 111 7.14 -2.05 -21.45
C ASP A 111 5.89 -1.18 -21.22
N VAL A 112 4.99 -1.61 -20.34
CA VAL A 112 3.81 -0.83 -19.96
C VAL A 112 4.21 0.49 -19.27
N LEU A 113 5.24 0.46 -18.40
CA LEU A 113 5.77 1.68 -17.78
C LEU A 113 6.26 2.67 -18.81
N TYR A 114 7.04 2.21 -19.79
CA TYR A 114 7.53 3.05 -20.89
C TYR A 114 6.39 3.64 -21.73
N GLU A 115 5.40 2.81 -22.12
CA GLU A 115 4.23 3.29 -22.87
C GLU A 115 3.46 4.39 -22.12
N ASN A 116 3.27 4.20 -20.81
CA ASN A 116 2.61 5.19 -19.97
C ASN A 116 3.45 6.46 -19.82
N LEU A 117 4.79 6.34 -19.69
CA LEU A 117 5.70 7.48 -19.67
C LEU A 117 5.60 8.30 -20.96
N MET A 118 5.59 7.64 -22.13
CA MET A 118 5.48 8.34 -23.41
C MET A 118 4.11 9.03 -23.57
N LYS A 119 3.02 8.38 -23.12
CA LYS A 119 1.70 9.04 -23.06
C LYS A 119 1.72 10.26 -22.13
N LYS A 120 2.39 10.18 -20.99
CA LYS A 120 2.57 11.31 -20.06
C LYS A 120 3.39 12.43 -20.69
N ALA A 121 4.47 12.10 -21.42
CA ALA A 121 5.30 13.09 -22.11
C ALA A 121 4.55 13.83 -23.24
N GLU A 122 3.55 13.19 -23.82
CA GLU A 122 2.64 13.78 -24.82
C GLU A 122 1.40 14.43 -24.22
N GLY A 123 1.17 14.22 -22.93
CA GLY A 123 -0.02 14.64 -22.20
C GLY A 123 -0.18 16.16 -22.12
N ILE A 124 -1.37 16.56 -21.75
CA ILE A 124 -1.72 17.94 -21.40
C ILE A 124 -2.20 17.99 -19.95
N TYR A 125 -2.15 19.16 -19.35
CA TYR A 125 -2.73 19.35 -18.01
C TYR A 125 -4.25 19.19 -18.06
N ALA A 126 -4.79 18.53 -17.04
CA ALA A 126 -6.22 18.41 -16.87
C ALA A 126 -6.85 19.77 -16.55
N ASP A 127 -8.03 20.04 -17.08
CA ASP A 127 -8.79 21.26 -16.76
C ASP A 127 -9.29 21.19 -15.30
N ALA A 128 -9.11 22.28 -14.58
CA ALA A 128 -9.65 22.43 -13.25
C ALA A 128 -11.18 22.55 -13.28
N GLY A 129 -11.84 21.93 -12.30
CA GLY A 129 -13.31 21.99 -12.17
C GLY A 129 -13.89 20.72 -11.58
N TYR A 130 -15.21 20.69 -11.45
CA TYR A 130 -15.93 19.47 -11.10
C TYR A 130 -16.00 18.57 -12.32
N ARG A 131 -15.55 17.35 -12.16
CA ARG A 131 -15.55 16.30 -13.19
C ARG A 131 -15.93 14.97 -12.58
N ASP A 132 -16.55 14.12 -13.36
CA ASP A 132 -16.70 12.72 -13.00
C ASP A 132 -15.34 12.02 -13.07
N VAL A 133 -15.05 11.19 -12.09
CA VAL A 133 -13.75 10.54 -11.97
C VAL A 133 -13.95 9.07 -11.69
N VAL A 134 -13.33 8.21 -12.52
CA VAL A 134 -13.11 6.81 -12.21
C VAL A 134 -11.66 6.64 -11.74
N MET A 135 -11.48 5.99 -10.61
CA MET A 135 -10.15 5.72 -10.05
C MET A 135 -9.77 4.26 -10.21
N HIS A 136 -8.58 4.03 -10.75
CA HIS A 136 -7.97 2.70 -10.74
C HIS A 136 -7.77 2.22 -9.29
N PRO A 137 -7.85 0.89 -9.00
CA PRO A 137 -7.66 0.36 -7.64
C PRO A 137 -6.41 0.85 -6.90
N ASN A 138 -5.28 1.04 -7.60
CA ASN A 138 -4.06 1.58 -7.00
C ASN A 138 -4.28 2.98 -6.40
N LEU A 139 -4.95 3.86 -7.14
CA LEU A 139 -5.23 5.20 -6.66
C LEU A 139 -6.35 5.21 -5.60
N ALA A 140 -7.36 4.36 -5.75
CA ALA A 140 -8.41 4.19 -4.74
C ALA A 140 -7.84 3.69 -3.40
N GLY A 141 -6.82 2.83 -3.43
CA GLY A 141 -6.09 2.39 -2.23
C GLY A 141 -5.36 3.54 -1.53
N ILE A 142 -4.72 4.42 -2.29
CA ILE A 142 -4.06 5.61 -1.74
C ILE A 142 -5.09 6.58 -1.16
N LEU A 143 -6.21 6.80 -1.85
CA LEU A 143 -7.30 7.62 -1.33
C LEU A 143 -7.86 7.04 -0.02
N ALA A 144 -8.07 5.72 0.04
CA ALA A 144 -8.51 5.05 1.27
C ALA A 144 -7.51 5.26 2.41
N HIS A 145 -6.20 5.21 2.13
CA HIS A 145 -5.14 5.45 3.10
C HIS A 145 -5.14 6.90 3.59
N GLU A 146 -5.00 7.86 2.66
CA GLU A 146 -4.78 9.26 2.99
C GLU A 146 -6.07 9.97 3.47
N ALA A 147 -7.17 9.83 2.74
CA ALA A 147 -8.37 10.59 3.04
C ALA A 147 -9.20 10.01 4.19
N VAL A 148 -9.12 8.71 4.44
CA VAL A 148 -9.91 8.05 5.48
C VAL A 148 -9.03 7.38 6.53
N GLY A 149 -8.06 6.60 6.11
CA GLY A 149 -7.25 5.78 7.01
C GLY A 149 -6.65 6.59 8.16
N HIS A 150 -5.91 7.65 7.86
CA HIS A 150 -5.33 8.52 8.90
C HIS A 150 -6.38 9.23 9.75
N THR A 151 -7.52 9.61 9.18
CA THR A 151 -8.55 10.31 9.95
C THR A 151 -9.24 9.43 11.00
N VAL A 152 -9.14 8.10 10.86
CA VAL A 152 -9.76 7.09 11.74
C VAL A 152 -8.75 6.30 12.59
N GLU A 153 -7.50 6.73 12.64
CA GLU A 153 -6.54 6.30 13.68
C GLU A 153 -7.00 6.93 15.01
N ALA A 154 -7.24 6.11 16.02
CA ALA A 154 -7.94 6.56 17.24
C ALA A 154 -7.17 7.61 18.07
N ASP A 155 -5.84 7.61 18.01
CA ASP A 155 -4.99 8.65 18.60
C ASP A 155 -5.19 10.00 17.89
N LEU A 156 -5.29 10.01 16.56
CA LEU A 156 -5.61 11.22 15.80
C LEU A 156 -7.06 11.67 16.03
N VAL A 157 -8.00 10.72 16.20
CA VAL A 157 -9.39 11.03 16.58
C VAL A 157 -9.44 11.72 17.94
N LEU A 158 -8.68 11.23 18.93
CA LEU A 158 -8.55 11.87 20.24
C LEU A 158 -7.86 13.24 20.15
N GLY A 159 -6.96 13.41 19.16
CA GLY A 159 -6.31 14.68 18.84
C GLY A 159 -7.17 15.68 18.06
N GLY A 160 -8.42 15.34 17.71
CA GLY A 160 -9.36 16.24 17.05
C GLY A 160 -9.50 16.06 15.54
N SER A 161 -9.21 14.86 15.02
CA SER A 161 -9.48 14.51 13.62
C SER A 161 -10.93 14.81 13.24
N VAL A 162 -11.16 15.13 11.97
CA VAL A 162 -12.50 15.34 11.39
C VAL A 162 -13.45 14.15 11.62
N ALA A 163 -12.92 12.94 11.78
CA ALA A 163 -13.70 11.76 12.07
C ALA A 163 -14.22 11.67 13.52
N ALA A 164 -13.73 12.50 14.46
CA ALA A 164 -14.10 12.43 15.87
C ALA A 164 -15.61 12.55 16.14
N HIS A 165 -16.33 13.22 15.27
CA HIS A 165 -17.78 13.42 15.39
C HIS A 165 -18.60 12.64 14.36
N CYS A 166 -17.98 11.70 13.65
CA CYS A 166 -18.60 10.99 12.52
C CYS A 166 -19.04 9.55 12.85
N MET A 167 -18.77 9.06 14.06
CA MET A 167 -19.18 7.71 14.46
C MET A 167 -20.69 7.49 14.28
N ASN A 168 -21.05 6.40 13.60
CA ASN A 168 -22.41 6.03 13.23
C ASN A 168 -23.13 7.03 12.29
N LYS A 169 -22.39 7.95 11.66
CA LYS A 169 -22.92 8.82 10.60
C LYS A 169 -22.52 8.33 9.22
N GLN A 170 -23.29 8.71 8.23
CA GLN A 170 -22.94 8.48 6.84
C GLN A 170 -21.79 9.42 6.45
N VAL A 171 -20.69 8.83 5.99
CA VAL A 171 -19.46 9.55 5.58
C VAL A 171 -19.08 9.25 4.13
N ALA A 172 -19.73 8.27 3.52
CA ALA A 172 -19.53 7.89 2.13
C ALA A 172 -20.86 7.39 1.51
N SER A 173 -20.85 7.07 0.22
CA SER A 173 -21.96 6.38 -0.42
C SER A 173 -22.21 5.02 0.26
N GLU A 174 -23.47 4.58 0.29
CA GLU A 174 -23.86 3.23 0.77
C GLU A 174 -23.16 2.08 0.05
N LEU A 175 -22.59 2.35 -1.13
CA LEU A 175 -21.79 1.39 -1.89
C LEU A 175 -20.40 1.13 -1.28
N ILE A 176 -19.95 1.98 -0.35
CA ILE A 176 -18.59 1.94 0.18
C ILE A 176 -18.54 1.15 1.48
N THR A 177 -17.75 0.10 1.47
CA THR A 177 -17.29 -0.60 2.67
C THR A 177 -15.77 -0.59 2.69
N MET A 178 -15.18 -0.17 3.80
CA MET A 178 -13.73 -0.03 3.97
C MET A 178 -13.28 -0.76 5.22
N VAL A 179 -12.23 -1.57 5.07
CA VAL A 179 -11.68 -2.42 6.12
C VAL A 179 -10.17 -2.27 6.17
N ASP A 180 -9.60 -2.24 7.36
CA ASP A 180 -8.16 -2.45 7.58
C ASP A 180 -7.94 -3.91 8.00
N PHE A 181 -7.52 -4.76 7.04
CA PHE A 181 -7.34 -6.20 7.25
C PHE A 181 -6.11 -6.48 8.10
N ALA A 182 -6.25 -7.43 9.02
CA ALA A 182 -5.16 -7.85 9.89
C ALA A 182 -4.12 -8.71 9.15
N HIS A 183 -4.52 -9.86 8.61
CA HIS A 183 -3.58 -10.83 8.04
C HIS A 183 -4.13 -11.64 6.86
N THR A 184 -5.43 -11.66 6.64
CA THR A 184 -6.07 -12.47 5.60
C THR A 184 -7.07 -11.61 4.83
N LEU A 185 -7.01 -11.67 3.51
CA LEU A 185 -7.96 -10.99 2.63
C LEU A 185 -9.25 -11.80 2.43
N PRO A 186 -10.35 -11.20 1.92
CA PRO A 186 -11.63 -11.88 1.75
C PRO A 186 -11.58 -13.15 0.89
N ASP A 187 -10.63 -13.25 -0.03
CA ASP A 187 -10.41 -14.45 -0.87
C ASP A 187 -9.63 -15.57 -0.17
N GLY A 188 -9.27 -15.36 1.10
CA GLY A 188 -8.49 -16.30 1.91
C GLY A 188 -6.98 -16.20 1.70
N SER A 189 -6.50 -15.34 0.81
CA SER A 189 -5.08 -15.09 0.63
C SER A 189 -4.49 -14.31 1.81
N SER A 190 -3.18 -14.43 1.99
CA SER A 190 -2.47 -13.62 2.99
C SER A 190 -2.39 -12.16 2.55
N ALA A 191 -2.71 -11.27 3.46
CA ALA A 191 -2.55 -9.84 3.22
C ALA A 191 -1.08 -9.45 2.94
N PRO A 192 -0.83 -8.36 2.20
CA PRO A 192 0.53 -7.90 1.90
C PRO A 192 1.40 -7.65 3.13
N LEU A 193 0.81 -7.08 4.18
CA LEU A 193 1.44 -6.89 5.50
C LEU A 193 0.65 -7.64 6.57
N PRO A 194 0.83 -8.97 6.72
CA PRO A 194 0.07 -9.72 7.69
C PRO A 194 0.55 -9.40 9.12
N VAL A 195 -0.38 -8.97 9.96
CA VAL A 195 -0.16 -8.73 11.39
C VAL A 195 -1.02 -9.73 12.14
N LEU A 196 -0.40 -10.66 12.86
CA LEU A 196 -1.09 -11.65 13.69
C LEU A 196 -1.23 -11.17 15.13
N VAL A 197 -0.23 -10.42 15.58
CA VAL A 197 -0.17 -9.80 16.90
C VAL A 197 0.53 -8.47 16.74
N ASP A 198 0.01 -7.42 17.35
CA ASP A 198 0.67 -6.11 17.33
C ASP A 198 1.79 -5.99 18.38
N ASP A 199 2.41 -4.82 18.46
CA ASP A 199 3.56 -4.60 19.34
C ASP A 199 3.16 -4.32 20.81
N GLU A 200 1.86 -4.29 21.12
CA GLU A 200 1.31 -4.34 22.48
C GLU A 200 0.95 -5.78 22.92
N GLY A 201 1.09 -6.77 22.04
CA GLY A 201 0.70 -8.15 22.29
C GLY A 201 -0.80 -8.43 22.08
N THR A 202 -1.50 -7.56 21.38
CA THR A 202 -2.91 -7.73 21.03
C THR A 202 -3.04 -8.65 19.80
N PRO A 203 -3.79 -9.77 19.88
CA PRO A 203 -4.13 -10.55 18.70
C PRO A 203 -4.85 -9.67 17.67
N ALA A 204 -4.37 -9.68 16.43
CA ALA A 204 -4.89 -8.79 15.41
C ALA A 204 -6.18 -9.34 14.79
N GLU A 205 -7.18 -8.48 14.69
CA GLU A 205 -8.48 -8.71 14.03
C GLU A 205 -8.71 -7.60 13.01
N ASP A 206 -9.56 -7.84 12.01
CA ASP A 206 -9.92 -6.83 11.02
C ASP A 206 -10.64 -5.65 11.67
N ALA A 207 -10.27 -4.44 11.30
CA ALA A 207 -10.95 -3.22 11.71
C ALA A 207 -11.92 -2.79 10.61
N ILE A 208 -13.22 -2.94 10.83
CA ILE A 208 -14.26 -2.43 9.94
C ILE A 208 -14.40 -0.93 10.19
N LEU A 209 -13.90 -0.12 9.25
CA LEU A 209 -13.89 1.34 9.38
C LEU A 209 -15.21 1.93 8.89
N ILE A 210 -15.56 1.65 7.63
CA ILE A 210 -16.83 2.07 7.02
C ILE A 210 -17.58 0.82 6.57
N LYS A 211 -18.87 0.77 6.86
CA LYS A 211 -19.77 -0.26 6.36
C LYS A 211 -21.01 0.39 5.76
N ASP A 212 -21.27 0.08 4.48
CA ASP A 212 -22.41 0.60 3.74
C ASP A 212 -22.50 2.14 3.88
N GLY A 213 -21.37 2.83 3.71
CA GLY A 213 -21.24 4.28 3.80
C GLY A 213 -21.20 4.87 5.21
N ILE A 214 -21.40 4.09 6.25
CA ILE A 214 -21.48 4.55 7.64
C ILE A 214 -20.17 4.25 8.37
N LEU A 215 -19.59 5.25 9.04
CA LEU A 215 -18.42 5.07 9.90
C LEU A 215 -18.79 4.17 11.09
N ARG A 216 -18.10 3.03 11.23
CA ARG A 216 -18.41 1.99 12.23
C ARG A 216 -17.32 1.76 13.25
N GLY A 217 -16.10 2.15 12.97
CA GLY A 217 -14.98 1.91 13.87
C GLY A 217 -13.79 2.80 13.59
N TYR A 218 -12.91 2.83 14.56
CA TYR A 218 -11.57 3.39 14.48
C TYR A 218 -10.55 2.26 14.61
N MET A 219 -9.33 2.47 14.14
CA MET A 219 -8.20 1.60 14.45
C MET A 219 -7.71 1.93 15.86
N ASN A 220 -7.57 0.92 16.72
CA ASN A 220 -7.33 1.13 18.13
C ASN A 220 -6.08 0.42 18.65
N SER A 221 -5.34 1.12 19.54
CA SER A 221 -4.45 0.54 20.54
C SER A 221 -5.25 0.00 21.73
N ARG A 222 -4.59 -0.61 22.72
CA ARG A 222 -5.25 -0.99 23.99
C ARG A 222 -5.81 0.23 24.74
N GLU A 223 -5.03 1.31 24.81
CA GLU A 223 -5.41 2.55 25.50
C GLU A 223 -6.63 3.22 24.85
N SER A 224 -6.59 3.42 23.53
CA SER A 224 -7.71 4.04 22.84
C SER A 224 -8.95 3.17 22.82
N ALA A 225 -8.80 1.84 22.77
CA ALA A 225 -9.90 0.90 22.85
C ALA A 225 -10.61 0.97 24.23
N GLU A 226 -9.85 1.08 25.31
CA GLU A 226 -10.40 1.31 26.65
C GLU A 226 -11.16 2.65 26.71
N HIS A 227 -10.59 3.71 26.16
CA HIS A 227 -11.22 5.03 26.11
C HIS A 227 -12.58 5.00 25.39
N PHE A 228 -12.66 4.32 24.25
CA PHE A 228 -13.90 4.21 23.46
C PHE A 228 -14.83 3.07 23.92
N GLY A 229 -14.42 2.26 24.89
CA GLY A 229 -15.20 1.11 25.35
C GLY A 229 -15.37 0.01 24.29
N VAL A 230 -14.36 -0.19 23.45
CA VAL A 230 -14.35 -1.17 22.37
C VAL A 230 -13.20 -2.18 22.55
N LYS A 231 -13.18 -3.23 21.73
CA LYS A 231 -12.09 -4.21 21.70
C LYS A 231 -10.95 -3.67 20.82
N PRO A 232 -9.67 -3.75 21.26
CA PRO A 232 -8.53 -3.40 20.42
C PRO A 232 -8.40 -4.41 19.27
N GLN A 233 -8.02 -3.91 18.07
CA GLN A 233 -7.90 -4.74 16.86
C GLN A 233 -6.46 -5.09 16.48
N GLY A 234 -5.48 -4.69 17.28
CA GLY A 234 -4.07 -5.02 17.01
C GLY A 234 -3.45 -4.09 15.95
N ASN A 235 -3.67 -2.79 16.09
CA ASN A 235 -3.12 -1.78 15.20
C ASN A 235 -1.89 -1.07 15.78
N ALA A 236 -1.52 -1.30 17.04
CA ALA A 236 -0.39 -0.64 17.68
C ALA A 236 0.94 -1.23 17.20
N ARG A 237 1.74 -0.45 16.46
CA ARG A 237 3.00 -0.90 15.90
C ARG A 237 4.10 0.14 16.03
N ALA A 238 5.31 -0.33 16.33
CA ALA A 238 6.54 0.44 16.37
C ALA A 238 7.39 0.16 15.12
N TYR A 239 8.13 1.15 14.66
CA TYR A 239 9.10 0.97 13.57
C TYR A 239 10.37 0.29 14.09
N ALA A 240 10.89 0.74 15.23
CA ALA A 240 12.04 0.17 15.89
C ALA A 240 11.70 -0.28 17.32
N PHE A 241 12.52 -1.13 17.90
CA PHE A 241 12.34 -1.65 19.25
C PHE A 241 12.34 -0.58 20.35
N SER A 242 12.91 0.60 20.06
CA SER A 242 12.99 1.74 20.97
C SER A 242 11.81 2.70 20.84
N ASP A 243 10.97 2.51 19.84
CA ASP A 243 9.87 3.41 19.57
C ASP A 243 8.62 3.00 20.37
N GLU A 244 7.79 3.97 20.68
CA GLU A 244 6.46 3.72 21.21
C GLU A 244 5.56 3.11 20.11
N PRO A 245 4.80 2.02 20.41
CA PRO A 245 3.81 1.52 19.49
C PRO A 245 2.70 2.54 19.25
N LEU A 246 2.58 3.03 18.03
CA LEU A 246 1.54 3.95 17.60
C LEU A 246 0.50 3.21 16.76
N ILE A 247 -0.72 3.74 16.70
CA ILE A 247 -1.76 3.20 15.84
C ILE A 247 -1.32 3.35 14.38
N ARG A 248 -1.42 2.25 13.61
CA ARG A 248 -0.99 2.19 12.21
C ARG A 248 -1.95 1.38 11.38
N MET A 249 -2.25 1.88 10.19
CA MET A 249 -2.89 1.09 9.14
C MET A 249 -2.05 -0.14 8.81
N ARG A 250 -2.69 -1.24 8.46
CA ARG A 250 -2.06 -2.50 8.04
C ARG A 250 -2.32 -2.75 6.56
N ASN A 251 -3.52 -3.18 6.23
CA ASN A 251 -3.92 -3.48 4.86
C ASN A 251 -5.30 -2.87 4.61
N THR A 252 -5.30 -1.55 4.49
CA THR A 252 -6.53 -0.77 4.32
C THR A 252 -7.03 -0.87 2.89
N ALA A 253 -8.29 -1.25 2.72
CA ALA A 253 -8.90 -1.43 1.41
C ALA A 253 -10.37 -1.03 1.38
N ILE A 254 -10.81 -0.50 0.23
CA ILE A 254 -12.21 -0.41 -0.14
C ILE A 254 -12.59 -1.75 -0.78
N LEU A 255 -13.65 -2.37 -0.29
CA LEU A 255 -14.11 -3.64 -0.84
C LEU A 255 -14.68 -3.47 -2.25
N PRO A 256 -14.48 -4.46 -3.14
CA PRO A 256 -15.02 -4.40 -4.48
C PRO A 256 -16.56 -4.42 -4.47
N GLY A 257 -17.16 -3.60 -5.33
CA GLY A 257 -18.58 -3.62 -5.64
C GLY A 257 -18.93 -4.67 -6.69
N LYS A 258 -20.09 -4.50 -7.33
CA LYS A 258 -20.58 -5.39 -8.39
C LYS A 258 -20.37 -4.82 -9.79
N ASP A 259 -20.10 -3.53 -9.89
CA ASP A 259 -19.98 -2.83 -11.15
C ASP A 259 -18.64 -3.16 -11.82
N LYS A 260 -18.67 -3.22 -13.15
CA LYS A 260 -17.48 -3.44 -13.94
C LYS A 260 -16.86 -2.11 -14.34
N LEU A 261 -15.53 -2.08 -14.42
CA LEU A 261 -14.78 -0.88 -14.79
C LEU A 261 -15.23 -0.31 -16.14
N GLU A 262 -15.43 -1.20 -17.11
CA GLU A 262 -15.84 -0.80 -18.47
C GLU A 262 -17.22 -0.13 -18.47
N ASP A 263 -18.15 -0.65 -17.66
CA ASP A 263 -19.51 -0.09 -17.53
C ASP A 263 -19.47 1.28 -16.83
N MET A 264 -18.63 1.42 -15.79
CA MET A 264 -18.42 2.70 -15.11
C MET A 264 -17.85 3.76 -16.06
N ILE A 265 -16.83 3.42 -16.83
CA ILE A 265 -16.23 4.33 -17.82
C ILE A 265 -17.26 4.69 -18.89
N ALA A 266 -18.03 3.72 -19.41
CA ALA A 266 -19.05 3.95 -20.45
C ALA A 266 -20.22 4.80 -19.96
N SER A 267 -20.45 4.90 -18.66
CA SER A 267 -21.52 5.72 -18.06
C SER A 267 -21.18 7.21 -17.94
N ILE A 268 -19.93 7.60 -18.22
CA ILE A 268 -19.42 8.96 -18.05
C ILE A 268 -19.23 9.59 -19.43
N ASP A 269 -19.92 10.70 -19.70
CA ASP A 269 -19.80 11.43 -20.95
C ASP A 269 -18.54 12.31 -21.02
N ASP A 270 -18.17 12.96 -19.90
CA ASP A 270 -16.98 13.82 -19.76
C ASP A 270 -16.39 13.68 -18.37
N GLY A 271 -15.21 13.09 -18.28
CA GLY A 271 -14.56 12.83 -17.01
C GLY A 271 -13.12 12.33 -17.16
N TYR A 272 -12.55 11.89 -16.04
CA TYR A 272 -11.18 11.40 -15.99
C TYR A 272 -11.12 9.97 -15.48
N PHE A 273 -10.27 9.16 -16.09
CA PHE A 273 -9.82 7.90 -15.53
C PHE A 273 -8.42 8.08 -14.93
N LEU A 274 -8.34 8.10 -13.60
CA LEU A 274 -7.09 8.31 -12.86
C LEU A 274 -6.47 6.97 -12.49
N THR A 275 -5.26 6.71 -12.95
CA THR A 275 -4.61 5.39 -12.79
C THR A 275 -3.60 5.35 -11.66
N GLU A 276 -2.78 6.38 -11.52
CA GLU A 276 -1.66 6.40 -10.57
C GLU A 276 -1.43 7.81 -10.03
N THR A 277 -0.78 7.92 -8.88
CA THR A 277 -0.27 9.17 -8.31
C THR A 277 1.17 8.98 -7.84
N ASN A 278 1.93 10.06 -7.79
CA ASN A 278 3.29 10.04 -7.29
C ASN A 278 3.37 10.26 -5.77
N ASN A 279 2.39 10.93 -5.19
CA ASN A 279 2.35 11.27 -3.77
C ASN A 279 0.91 11.33 -3.25
N GLY A 280 0.75 11.07 -1.95
CA GLY A 280 -0.44 11.35 -1.17
C GLY A 280 -0.01 12.00 0.15
N GLN A 281 -0.84 12.89 0.67
CA GLN A 281 -0.68 13.48 1.99
C GLN A 281 -2.05 13.79 2.55
N ALA A 282 -2.24 13.49 3.85
CA ALA A 282 -3.47 13.80 4.57
C ALA A 282 -3.27 15.00 5.49
N ASP A 283 -4.27 15.87 5.55
CA ASP A 283 -4.52 16.75 6.68
C ASP A 283 -5.71 16.18 7.46
N THR A 284 -5.45 15.67 8.66
CA THR A 284 -6.49 15.01 9.48
C THR A 284 -7.40 15.98 10.22
N THR A 285 -7.07 17.25 10.20
CA THR A 285 -7.84 18.32 10.87
C THR A 285 -8.86 18.99 9.94
N GLY A 286 -8.79 18.79 8.64
CA GLY A 286 -9.73 19.28 7.64
C GLY A 286 -9.17 20.36 6.74
#